data_d38168f6f61948d14e371e859bb0fef8
#
_entry.id   d38168f6f61948d14e371e859bb0fef8
#
_cell.length_a   1.000
_cell.length_b   1.000
_cell.length_c   1.000
_cell.angle_alpha   90.00
_cell.angle_beta   90.00
_cell.angle_gamma   90.00
#
_symmetry.space_group_name_H-M   'P 1'
#
loop_
_entity.id
_entity.type
_entity.pdbx_description
1 polymer ?
#
loop_
_entity_poly.entity_id
_entity_poly.type
_entity_poly.pdbx_seq_one_letter_code
_entity_poly.pdbx_strand_id
1 'polypeptide(L)'
;MRHVFVETNWVFAYAAPAHHKRLDAVELLERARANEIRIHLPAPCLSEARSPIMRKCQPRNEADAIRQFLLRARSEKTVLPDQELAAREVLDRFEQQVRGELRQLDSVLKSIRTEPGLELFPLKEHMLERALDLAQMDLSLKPFDQAILGAVLGRAEDLRQQGETELCFCVTDADLQPWDKRGNAKQPLTNLYDEALIWVFGDFSMNAPERPDSWPDLNDQV
;
A
#
# COMPACT_ATOMS: atom_id res chain seq x y z
N MET A 1 9.97 20.21 -3.38
CA MET A 1 8.63 19.56 -3.12
C MET A 1 8.89 18.12 -2.71
N ARG A 2 8.17 17.61 -1.73
CA ARG A 2 8.39 16.23 -1.27
C ARG A 2 7.88 15.20 -2.27
N HIS A 3 8.73 14.25 -2.66
CA HIS A 3 8.43 13.16 -3.57
C HIS A 3 8.21 11.88 -2.75
N VAL A 4 7.04 11.27 -2.90
CA VAL A 4 6.61 10.12 -2.08
C VAL A 4 6.41 8.91 -2.98
N PHE A 5 7.27 7.92 -2.84
CA PHE A 5 7.07 6.62 -3.47
C PHE A 5 6.02 5.81 -2.71
N VAL A 6 5.22 5.08 -3.44
CA VAL A 6 4.27 4.11 -2.91
C VAL A 6 4.28 2.85 -3.77
N GLU A 7 3.74 1.74 -3.22
CA GLU A 7 3.73 0.44 -3.87
C GLU A 7 2.32 -0.20 -3.84
N THR A 8 2.22 -1.46 -4.17
CA THR A 8 0.97 -2.22 -4.30
C THR A 8 0.06 -2.12 -3.08
N ASN A 9 0.63 -2.07 -1.86
CA ASN A 9 -0.19 -1.99 -0.64
C ASN A 9 -0.92 -0.64 -0.52
N TRP A 10 -0.33 0.46 -1.03
CA TRP A 10 -1.05 1.74 -1.13
C TRP A 10 -2.22 1.64 -2.12
N VAL A 11 -2.00 1.03 -3.28
CA VAL A 11 -3.08 0.81 -4.26
C VAL A 11 -4.20 -0.03 -3.65
N PHE A 12 -3.84 -1.10 -2.92
CA PHE A 12 -4.81 -1.91 -2.18
C PHE A 12 -5.57 -1.06 -1.16
N ALA A 13 -4.87 -0.31 -0.31
CA ALA A 13 -5.45 0.50 0.75
C ALA A 13 -6.39 1.60 0.22
N TYR A 14 -6.08 2.16 -0.97
CA TYR A 14 -6.87 3.21 -1.62
C TYR A 14 -8.06 2.65 -2.42
N ALA A 15 -7.85 1.59 -3.22
CA ALA A 15 -8.83 1.09 -4.18
C ALA A 15 -9.74 -0.03 -3.64
N ALA A 16 -9.45 -0.58 -2.46
CA ALA A 16 -10.31 -1.58 -1.82
C ALA A 16 -11.73 -1.03 -1.54
N PRO A 17 -12.74 -1.90 -1.40
CA PRO A 17 -14.06 -1.52 -0.94
C PRO A 17 -14.03 -0.72 0.37
N ALA A 18 -15.04 0.11 0.59
CA ALA A 18 -15.07 1.13 1.65
C ALA A 18 -14.70 0.60 3.05
N HIS A 19 -15.12 -0.62 3.40
CA HIS A 19 -14.84 -1.25 4.70
C HIS A 19 -13.38 -1.74 4.88
N HIS A 20 -12.61 -1.82 3.79
CA HIS A 20 -11.17 -2.14 3.79
C HIS A 20 -10.30 -0.94 3.41
N LYS A 21 -10.92 0.15 2.96
CA LYS A 21 -10.19 1.36 2.55
C LYS A 21 -9.53 2.01 3.76
N ARG A 22 -8.26 2.40 3.61
CA ARG A 22 -7.52 3.10 4.66
C ARG A 22 -7.60 4.59 4.45
N LEU A 23 -7.95 5.33 5.50
CA LEU A 23 -8.09 6.79 5.45
C LEU A 23 -6.75 7.47 5.15
N ASP A 24 -5.65 7.00 5.76
CA ASP A 24 -4.31 7.54 5.52
C ASP A 24 -3.86 7.42 4.05
N ALA A 25 -4.26 6.35 3.34
CA ALA A 25 -3.99 6.21 1.92
C ALA A 25 -4.79 7.19 1.05
N VAL A 26 -6.02 7.54 1.48
CA VAL A 26 -6.85 8.55 0.84
C VAL A 26 -6.27 9.94 1.10
N GLU A 27 -5.94 10.26 2.34
CA GLU A 27 -5.36 11.54 2.76
C GLU A 27 -4.03 11.81 2.04
N LEU A 28 -3.20 10.78 1.84
CA LEU A 28 -1.96 10.93 1.07
C LEU A 28 -2.25 11.42 -0.37
N LEU A 29 -3.28 10.87 -1.03
CA LEU A 29 -3.67 11.32 -2.36
C LEU A 29 -4.25 12.74 -2.35
N GLU A 30 -5.05 13.11 -1.34
CA GLU A 30 -5.58 14.48 -1.22
C GLU A 30 -4.44 15.51 -1.07
N ARG A 31 -3.40 15.19 -0.30
CA ARG A 31 -2.19 16.02 -0.20
C ARG A 31 -1.48 16.17 -1.55
N ALA A 32 -1.44 15.10 -2.35
CA ALA A 32 -0.89 15.18 -3.70
C ALA A 32 -1.75 16.06 -4.62
N ARG A 33 -3.08 15.95 -4.54
CA ARG A 33 -4.03 16.82 -5.29
C ARG A 33 -3.90 18.30 -4.89
N ALA A 34 -3.57 18.56 -3.62
CA ALA A 34 -3.29 19.90 -3.11
C ALA A 34 -1.89 20.43 -3.49
N ASN A 35 -1.08 19.67 -4.23
CA ASN A 35 0.32 19.96 -4.58
C ASN A 35 1.26 20.15 -3.36
N GLU A 36 0.94 19.54 -2.22
CA GLU A 36 1.83 19.50 -1.06
C GLU A 36 2.95 18.49 -1.23
N ILE A 37 2.64 17.40 -1.93
CA ILE A 37 3.55 16.29 -2.24
C ILE A 37 3.35 15.83 -3.68
N ARG A 38 4.28 15.04 -4.20
CA ARG A 38 4.13 14.30 -5.46
C ARG A 38 4.28 12.81 -5.23
N ILE A 39 3.25 12.04 -5.57
CA ILE A 39 3.25 10.58 -5.43
C ILE A 39 3.88 9.96 -6.69
N HIS A 40 4.75 8.97 -6.49
CA HIS A 40 5.35 8.15 -7.54
C HIS A 40 4.98 6.69 -7.33
N LEU A 41 4.29 6.11 -8.30
CA LEU A 41 3.79 4.73 -8.26
C LEU A 41 4.37 3.94 -9.45
N PRO A 42 5.11 2.83 -9.21
CA PRO A 42 5.51 1.94 -10.30
C PRO A 42 4.29 1.33 -10.99
N ALA A 43 4.23 1.40 -12.32
CA ALA A 43 3.07 0.95 -13.10
C ALA A 43 2.63 -0.50 -12.84
N PRO A 44 3.52 -1.49 -12.60
CA PRO A 44 3.14 -2.86 -12.28
C PRO A 44 2.28 -3.00 -11.02
N CYS A 45 2.40 -2.08 -10.03
CA CYS A 45 1.62 -2.12 -8.79
C CYS A 45 0.10 -2.06 -9.03
N LEU A 46 -0.36 -1.35 -10.08
CA LEU A 46 -1.78 -1.31 -10.41
C LEU A 46 -2.33 -2.68 -10.82
N SER A 47 -1.57 -3.41 -11.66
CA SER A 47 -2.00 -4.73 -12.11
C SER A 47 -1.91 -5.77 -11.00
N GLU A 48 -0.88 -5.68 -10.16
CA GLU A 48 -0.70 -6.58 -9.02
C GLU A 48 -1.81 -6.42 -7.99
N ALA A 49 -2.18 -5.20 -7.62
CA ALA A 49 -3.20 -4.93 -6.60
C ALA A 49 -4.57 -5.51 -6.94
N ARG A 50 -4.93 -5.63 -8.22
CA ARG A 50 -6.24 -6.09 -8.68
C ARG A 50 -6.62 -7.46 -8.11
N SER A 51 -5.73 -8.44 -8.26
CA SER A 51 -6.01 -9.82 -7.84
C SER A 51 -6.16 -9.98 -6.33
N PRO A 52 -5.26 -9.43 -5.49
CA PRO A 52 -5.44 -9.41 -4.05
C PRO A 52 -6.75 -8.73 -3.60
N ILE A 53 -7.11 -7.57 -4.18
CA ILE A 53 -8.38 -6.88 -3.84
C ILE A 53 -9.56 -7.79 -4.16
N MET A 54 -9.64 -8.32 -5.38
CA MET A 54 -10.72 -9.21 -5.81
C MET A 54 -10.84 -10.47 -4.95
N ARG A 55 -9.75 -10.98 -4.42
CA ARG A 55 -9.73 -12.21 -3.60
C ARG A 55 -10.01 -11.94 -2.13
N LYS A 56 -9.35 -10.94 -1.54
CA LYS A 56 -9.41 -10.69 -0.09
C LYS A 56 -10.67 -9.96 0.33
N CYS A 57 -11.19 -9.06 -0.53
CA CYS A 57 -12.35 -8.23 -0.21
C CYS A 57 -13.68 -8.87 -0.65
N GLN A 58 -13.75 -10.20 -0.80
CA GLN A 58 -15.02 -10.87 -1.08
C GLN A 58 -15.95 -10.79 0.14
N PRO A 59 -17.16 -10.25 0.01
CA PRO A 59 -18.05 -10.00 1.14
C PRO A 59 -18.45 -11.28 1.90
N ARG A 60 -18.45 -12.43 1.23
CA ARG A 60 -18.75 -13.72 1.87
C ARG A 60 -17.76 -14.09 2.99
N ASN A 61 -16.50 -13.65 2.88
CA ASN A 61 -15.48 -14.00 3.87
C ASN A 61 -15.84 -13.47 5.27
N GLU A 62 -16.52 -12.33 5.34
CA GLU A 62 -16.96 -11.67 6.57
C GLU A 62 -18.41 -12.05 6.91
N ALA A 63 -19.29 -12.08 5.90
CA ALA A 63 -20.70 -12.39 6.07
C ALA A 63 -20.95 -13.84 6.54
N ASP A 64 -20.16 -14.81 6.10
CA ASP A 64 -20.31 -16.21 6.49
C ASP A 64 -20.09 -16.44 7.98
N ALA A 65 -19.12 -15.74 8.59
CA ALA A 65 -18.88 -15.82 10.03
C ALA A 65 -20.10 -15.32 10.84
N ILE A 66 -20.69 -14.20 10.39
CA ILE A 66 -21.87 -13.61 11.05
C ILE A 66 -23.10 -14.50 10.83
N ARG A 67 -23.28 -15.07 9.62
CA ARG A 67 -24.37 -16.02 9.35
C ARG A 67 -24.30 -17.26 10.23
N GLN A 68 -23.10 -17.83 10.41
CA GLN A 68 -22.90 -18.96 11.31
C GLN A 68 -23.21 -18.61 12.77
N PHE A 69 -22.78 -17.42 13.21
CA PHE A 69 -23.13 -16.92 14.54
C PHE A 69 -24.66 -16.82 14.72
N LEU A 70 -25.37 -16.21 13.77
CA LEU A 70 -26.83 -16.06 13.82
C LEU A 70 -27.55 -17.40 13.86
N LEU A 71 -27.08 -18.40 13.11
CA LEU A 71 -27.64 -19.76 13.12
C LEU A 71 -27.49 -20.41 14.49
N ARG A 72 -26.33 -20.26 15.14
CA ARG A 72 -26.09 -20.79 16.51
C ARG A 72 -26.97 -20.06 17.51
N ALA A 73 -26.96 -18.71 17.50
CA ALA A 73 -27.73 -17.89 18.41
C ALA A 73 -29.24 -18.18 18.32
N ARG A 74 -29.75 -18.48 17.13
CA ARG A 74 -31.12 -18.95 16.93
C ARG A 74 -31.37 -20.32 17.58
N SER A 75 -30.46 -21.28 17.40
CA SER A 75 -30.58 -22.61 18.00
C SER A 75 -30.57 -22.55 19.53
N GLU A 76 -29.82 -21.63 20.09
CA GLU A 76 -29.70 -21.36 21.53
C GLU A 76 -30.81 -20.45 22.07
N LYS A 77 -31.71 -19.97 21.21
CA LYS A 77 -32.80 -19.03 21.53
C LYS A 77 -32.30 -17.71 22.15
N THR A 78 -31.07 -17.31 21.84
CA THR A 78 -30.47 -16.02 22.30
C THR A 78 -30.80 -14.86 21.38
N VAL A 79 -31.34 -15.13 20.16
CA VAL A 79 -31.78 -14.12 19.19
C VAL A 79 -33.22 -14.41 18.79
N LEU A 80 -34.04 -13.36 18.77
CA LEU A 80 -35.44 -13.45 18.33
C LEU A 80 -35.53 -13.55 16.79
N PRO A 81 -36.59 -14.19 16.24
CA PRO A 81 -36.73 -14.33 14.79
C PRO A 81 -36.67 -13.00 14.02
N ASP A 82 -37.29 -11.94 14.55
CA ASP A 82 -37.30 -10.61 13.92
C ASP A 82 -35.90 -9.97 13.92
N GLN A 83 -35.11 -10.21 14.98
CA GLN A 83 -33.71 -9.73 15.06
C GLN A 83 -32.82 -10.48 14.06
N GLU A 84 -33.02 -11.80 13.91
CA GLU A 84 -32.33 -12.59 12.91
C GLU A 84 -32.64 -12.09 11.49
N LEU A 85 -33.92 -11.83 11.21
CA LEU A 85 -34.35 -11.32 9.90
C LEU A 85 -33.71 -9.97 9.59
N ALA A 86 -33.76 -9.03 10.53
CA ALA A 86 -33.13 -7.72 10.38
C ALA A 86 -31.62 -7.81 10.15
N ALA A 87 -30.91 -8.69 10.89
CA ALA A 87 -29.49 -8.92 10.71
C ALA A 87 -29.15 -9.48 9.32
N ARG A 88 -29.97 -10.41 8.80
CA ARG A 88 -29.82 -10.95 7.43
C ARG A 88 -30.00 -9.87 6.37
N GLU A 89 -30.99 -9.01 6.51
CA GLU A 89 -31.22 -7.89 5.58
C GLU A 89 -30.02 -6.94 5.53
N VAL A 90 -29.40 -6.62 6.70
CA VAL A 90 -28.19 -5.79 6.77
C VAL A 90 -27.01 -6.48 6.07
N LEU A 91 -26.83 -7.79 6.29
CA LEU A 91 -25.77 -8.56 5.63
C LEU A 91 -25.97 -8.60 4.11
N ASP A 92 -27.19 -8.79 3.63
CA ASP A 92 -27.48 -8.84 2.21
C ASP A 92 -27.18 -7.48 1.54
N ARG A 93 -27.53 -6.36 2.20
CA ARG A 93 -27.20 -5.01 1.74
C ARG A 93 -25.67 -4.78 1.72
N PHE A 94 -24.98 -5.19 2.77
CA PHE A 94 -23.51 -5.14 2.82
C PHE A 94 -22.89 -5.90 1.64
N GLU A 95 -23.31 -7.16 1.40
CA GLU A 95 -22.78 -7.93 0.28
C GLU A 95 -23.07 -7.29 -1.08
N GLN A 96 -24.28 -6.74 -1.27
CA GLN A 96 -24.63 -6.06 -2.52
C GLN A 96 -23.77 -4.82 -2.75
N GLN A 97 -23.53 -4.03 -1.71
CA GLN A 97 -22.66 -2.86 -1.78
C GLN A 97 -21.23 -3.25 -2.15
N VAL A 98 -20.61 -4.18 -1.40
CA VAL A 98 -19.23 -4.61 -1.65
C VAL A 98 -19.07 -5.20 -3.05
N ARG A 99 -20.02 -6.03 -3.50
CA ARG A 99 -20.02 -6.56 -4.89
C ARG A 99 -20.15 -5.44 -5.93
N GLY A 100 -20.91 -4.39 -5.61
CA GLY A 100 -21.02 -3.20 -6.45
C GLY A 100 -19.68 -2.47 -6.59
N GLU A 101 -19.00 -2.24 -5.47
CA GLU A 101 -17.69 -1.60 -5.42
C GLU A 101 -16.62 -2.44 -6.13
N LEU A 102 -16.59 -3.77 -5.93
CA LEU A 102 -15.67 -4.66 -6.64
C LEU A 102 -15.89 -4.67 -8.17
N ARG A 103 -17.13 -4.53 -8.65
CA ARG A 103 -17.40 -4.37 -10.10
C ARG A 103 -16.85 -3.07 -10.66
N GLN A 104 -16.68 -2.04 -9.84
CA GLN A 104 -16.11 -0.75 -10.24
C GLN A 104 -14.59 -0.70 -10.10
N LEU A 105 -13.95 -1.73 -9.54
CA LEU A 105 -12.52 -1.76 -9.24
C LEU A 105 -11.66 -1.37 -10.46
N ASP A 106 -11.93 -1.93 -11.63
CA ASP A 106 -11.16 -1.64 -12.84
C ASP A 106 -11.27 -0.17 -13.26
N SER A 107 -12.41 0.49 -13.00
CA SER A 107 -12.57 1.94 -13.20
C SER A 107 -11.76 2.74 -12.19
N VAL A 108 -11.78 2.33 -10.92
CA VAL A 108 -10.98 2.97 -9.85
C VAL A 108 -9.48 2.84 -10.16
N LEU A 109 -9.00 1.66 -10.53
CA LEU A 109 -7.59 1.47 -10.90
C LEU A 109 -7.20 2.29 -12.14
N LYS A 110 -8.11 2.46 -13.10
CA LYS A 110 -7.88 3.34 -14.25
C LYS A 110 -7.82 4.82 -13.87
N SER A 111 -8.67 5.27 -12.95
CA SER A 111 -8.67 6.68 -12.52
C SER A 111 -7.38 7.09 -11.81
N ILE A 112 -6.73 6.17 -11.07
CA ILE A 112 -5.43 6.43 -10.44
C ILE A 112 -4.40 6.96 -11.46
N ARG A 113 -4.45 6.50 -12.71
CA ARG A 113 -3.51 6.92 -13.76
C ARG A 113 -3.60 8.40 -14.13
N THR A 114 -4.71 9.04 -13.84
CA THR A 114 -5.00 10.43 -14.22
C THR A 114 -5.15 11.34 -13.00
N GLU A 115 -4.81 10.84 -11.81
CA GLU A 115 -4.92 11.62 -10.58
C GLU A 115 -3.89 12.76 -10.57
N PRO A 116 -4.33 14.01 -10.29
CA PRO A 116 -3.41 15.12 -10.12
C PRO A 116 -2.41 14.85 -8.99
N GLY A 117 -1.15 15.23 -9.19
CA GLY A 117 -0.10 15.02 -8.19
C GLY A 117 0.43 13.59 -8.09
N LEU A 118 -0.12 12.63 -8.87
CA LEU A 118 0.37 11.26 -8.95
C LEU A 118 1.04 11.01 -10.30
N GLU A 119 2.24 10.48 -10.27
CA GLU A 119 2.98 9.99 -11.44
C GLU A 119 3.01 8.47 -11.44
N LEU A 120 2.35 7.88 -12.44
CA LEU A 120 2.51 6.48 -12.74
C LEU A 120 3.70 6.30 -13.69
N PHE A 121 4.79 5.68 -13.25
CA PHE A 121 5.99 5.53 -14.05
C PHE A 121 6.26 4.08 -14.48
N PRO A 122 6.76 3.87 -15.71
CA PRO A 122 7.13 2.54 -16.21
C PRO A 122 8.46 2.09 -15.63
N LEU A 123 8.68 0.77 -15.62
CA LEU A 123 10.02 0.21 -15.35
C LEU A 123 10.92 0.48 -16.55
N LYS A 124 12.02 1.21 -16.32
CA LYS A 124 13.08 1.46 -17.30
C LYS A 124 14.17 0.38 -17.20
N GLU A 125 15.03 0.30 -18.22
CA GLU A 125 16.12 -0.68 -18.29
C GLU A 125 17.02 -0.63 -17.04
N HIS A 126 17.55 0.52 -16.66
CA HIS A 126 18.39 0.68 -15.47
C HIS A 126 17.71 0.26 -14.14
N MET A 127 16.37 0.37 -14.07
CA MET A 127 15.59 -0.09 -12.91
C MET A 127 15.53 -1.62 -12.86
N LEU A 128 15.44 -2.27 -14.04
CA LEU A 128 15.46 -3.73 -14.13
C LEU A 128 16.85 -4.29 -13.88
N GLU A 129 17.91 -3.63 -14.36
CA GLU A 129 19.30 -3.97 -14.04
C GLU A 129 19.52 -3.91 -12.52
N ARG A 130 19.07 -2.83 -11.87
CA ARG A 130 19.14 -2.70 -10.40
C ARG A 130 18.35 -3.81 -9.69
N ALA A 131 17.19 -4.21 -10.19
CA ALA A 131 16.44 -5.34 -9.65
C ALA A 131 17.21 -6.68 -9.76
N LEU A 132 17.97 -6.89 -10.83
CA LEU A 132 18.86 -8.05 -10.99
C LEU A 132 20.02 -8.00 -9.99
N ASP A 133 20.60 -6.83 -9.74
CA ASP A 133 21.64 -6.66 -8.72
C ASP A 133 21.10 -6.96 -7.31
N LEU A 134 19.90 -6.48 -7.00
CA LEU A 134 19.19 -6.78 -5.75
C LEU A 134 18.92 -8.28 -5.58
N ALA A 135 18.67 -9.01 -6.66
CA ALA A 135 18.46 -10.45 -6.62
C ALA A 135 19.73 -11.23 -6.23
N GLN A 136 20.92 -10.64 -6.42
CA GLN A 136 22.21 -11.22 -6.00
C GLN A 136 22.55 -10.91 -4.54
N MET A 137 21.86 -9.91 -3.96
CA MET A 137 21.97 -9.59 -2.53
C MET A 137 20.98 -10.47 -1.78
N ASP A 138 21.38 -11.16 -0.73
CA ASP A 138 20.50 -12.01 0.09
C ASP A 138 19.48 -11.16 0.90
N LEU A 139 18.56 -10.51 0.18
CA LEU A 139 17.52 -9.63 0.76
C LEU A 139 16.26 -10.39 1.18
N SER A 140 16.17 -11.69 0.87
CA SER A 140 14.96 -12.52 1.08
C SER A 140 13.68 -11.93 0.46
N LEU A 141 13.81 -11.07 -0.57
CA LEU A 141 12.70 -10.46 -1.29
C LEU A 141 12.19 -11.38 -2.41
N LYS A 142 10.89 -11.35 -2.64
CA LYS A 142 10.30 -12.01 -3.82
C LYS A 142 10.69 -11.25 -5.10
N PRO A 143 10.72 -11.91 -6.26
CA PRO A 143 11.11 -11.28 -7.53
C PRO A 143 10.31 -10.01 -7.86
N PHE A 144 9.02 -9.96 -7.53
CA PHE A 144 8.21 -8.77 -7.73
C PHE A 144 8.64 -7.61 -6.82
N ASP A 145 8.87 -7.89 -5.54
CA ASP A 145 9.31 -6.89 -4.56
C ASP A 145 10.71 -6.35 -4.90
N GLN A 146 11.61 -7.21 -5.44
CA GLN A 146 12.90 -6.78 -5.99
C GLN A 146 12.72 -5.83 -7.18
N ALA A 147 11.80 -6.13 -8.09
CA ALA A 147 11.52 -5.26 -9.24
C ALA A 147 10.94 -3.90 -8.79
N ILE A 148 10.06 -3.89 -7.80
CA ILE A 148 9.50 -2.66 -7.25
C ILE A 148 10.56 -1.85 -6.50
N LEU A 149 11.38 -2.50 -5.68
CA LEU A 149 12.49 -1.82 -4.99
C LEU A 149 13.49 -1.23 -6.01
N GLY A 150 13.89 -2.00 -7.03
CA GLY A 150 14.73 -1.52 -8.13
C GLY A 150 14.13 -0.32 -8.85
N ALA A 151 12.81 -0.33 -9.07
CA ALA A 151 12.08 0.79 -9.66
C ALA A 151 12.10 2.04 -8.77
N VAL A 152 11.87 1.89 -7.46
CA VAL A 152 11.90 2.98 -6.48
C VAL A 152 13.29 3.59 -6.41
N LEU A 153 14.33 2.77 -6.24
CA LEU A 153 15.72 3.24 -6.17
C LEU A 153 16.18 3.92 -7.47
N GLY A 154 15.85 3.34 -8.63
CA GLY A 154 16.20 3.93 -9.92
C GLY A 154 15.44 5.23 -10.20
N ARG A 155 14.16 5.32 -9.80
CA ARG A 155 13.41 6.58 -9.95
C ARG A 155 13.92 7.66 -8.97
N ALA A 156 14.32 7.27 -7.77
CA ALA A 156 14.93 8.19 -6.82
C ALA A 156 16.24 8.78 -7.38
N GLU A 157 17.06 7.98 -8.04
CA GLU A 157 18.26 8.44 -8.74
C GLU A 157 17.92 9.43 -9.87
N ASP A 158 16.93 9.11 -10.72
CA ASP A 158 16.43 10.02 -11.76
C ASP A 158 16.03 11.40 -11.18
N LEU A 159 15.31 11.39 -10.04
CA LEU A 159 14.86 12.63 -9.38
C LEU A 159 16.02 13.42 -8.78
N ARG A 160 16.98 12.75 -8.14
CA ARG A 160 18.18 13.40 -7.59
C ARG A 160 19.01 14.05 -8.67
N GLN A 161 19.16 13.43 -9.84
CA GLN A 161 19.81 14.04 -11.00
C GLN A 161 19.09 15.29 -11.49
N GLN A 162 17.79 15.43 -11.19
CA GLN A 162 16.98 16.63 -11.47
C GLN A 162 17.07 17.68 -10.35
N GLY A 163 17.82 17.41 -9.27
CA GLY A 163 18.01 18.30 -8.12
C GLY A 163 16.95 18.14 -7.03
N GLU A 164 16.09 17.10 -7.09
CA GLU A 164 15.12 16.81 -6.04
C GLU A 164 15.80 16.06 -4.87
N THR A 165 15.56 16.53 -3.64
CA THR A 165 16.24 16.01 -2.43
C THR A 165 15.31 15.42 -1.39
N GLU A 166 14.04 15.84 -1.36
CA GLU A 166 13.07 15.34 -0.38
C GLU A 166 12.37 14.07 -0.88
N LEU A 167 13.04 12.92 -0.76
CA LEU A 167 12.57 11.64 -1.25
C LEU A 167 12.08 10.78 -0.09
N CYS A 168 10.83 10.30 -0.17
CA CYS A 168 10.20 9.46 0.85
C CYS A 168 9.63 8.18 0.23
N PHE A 169 9.58 7.09 1.00
CA PHE A 169 8.90 5.87 0.61
C PHE A 169 7.93 5.42 1.72
N CYS A 170 6.64 5.44 1.42
CA CYS A 170 5.60 4.93 2.29
C CYS A 170 5.35 3.46 1.96
N VAL A 171 5.79 2.56 2.84
CA VAL A 171 5.72 1.12 2.63
C VAL A 171 5.20 0.39 3.87
N THR A 172 4.10 -0.34 3.70
CA THR A 172 3.52 -1.16 4.78
C THR A 172 3.93 -2.62 4.70
N ASP A 173 4.61 -3.03 3.64
CA ASP A 173 5.17 -4.37 3.51
C ASP A 173 6.43 -4.51 4.37
N ALA A 174 6.37 -5.39 5.37
CA ALA A 174 7.49 -5.64 6.27
C ALA A 174 8.74 -6.16 5.53
N ASP A 175 8.59 -6.80 4.36
CA ASP A 175 9.73 -7.31 3.60
C ASP A 175 10.54 -6.16 2.98
N LEU A 176 9.89 -5.06 2.62
CA LEU A 176 10.50 -3.84 2.06
C LEU A 176 10.89 -2.80 3.12
N GLN A 177 10.43 -2.94 4.38
CA GLN A 177 10.83 -2.05 5.46
C GLN A 177 12.27 -2.29 5.86
N PRO A 178 13.09 -1.22 6.08
CA PRO A 178 14.50 -1.34 6.45
C PRO A 178 14.73 -1.70 7.93
N TRP A 179 13.68 -2.05 8.66
CA TRP A 179 13.72 -2.54 10.05
C TRP A 179 12.93 -3.82 10.21
N ASP A 180 13.27 -4.59 11.22
CA ASP A 180 12.53 -5.77 11.64
C ASP A 180 11.37 -5.41 12.60
N LYS A 181 10.59 -6.40 13.03
CA LYS A 181 9.49 -6.21 13.99
C LYS A 181 9.94 -5.70 15.37
N ARG A 182 11.24 -5.72 15.67
CA ARG A 182 11.82 -5.23 16.91
C ARG A 182 12.45 -3.85 16.76
N GLY A 183 12.38 -3.26 15.55
CA GLY A 183 12.98 -1.99 15.23
C GLY A 183 14.47 -2.05 14.89
N ASN A 184 15.07 -3.25 14.75
CA ASN A 184 16.48 -3.35 14.37
C ASN A 184 16.64 -3.14 12.85
N ALA A 185 17.72 -2.47 12.44
CA ALA A 185 18.04 -2.25 11.05
C ALA A 185 18.26 -3.58 10.29
N LYS A 186 17.62 -3.71 9.13
CA LYS A 186 17.76 -4.86 8.21
C LYS A 186 18.82 -4.54 7.17
N GLN A 187 20.04 -5.02 7.38
CA GLN A 187 21.11 -4.93 6.41
C GLN A 187 20.96 -6.04 5.34
N PRO A 188 21.26 -5.79 4.05
CA PRO A 188 21.77 -4.52 3.47
C PRO A 188 20.65 -3.53 3.05
N LEU A 189 19.37 -3.82 3.30
CA LEU A 189 18.23 -3.01 2.86
C LEU A 189 18.30 -1.56 3.38
N THR A 190 18.72 -1.39 4.65
CA THR A 190 18.94 -0.07 5.25
C THR A 190 19.95 0.74 4.44
N ASN A 191 21.10 0.15 4.09
CA ASN A 191 22.13 0.83 3.32
C ASN A 191 21.64 1.29 1.94
N LEU A 192 20.79 0.48 1.28
CA LEU A 192 20.23 0.85 -0.03
C LEU A 192 19.38 2.12 0.03
N TYR A 193 18.58 2.26 1.09
CA TYR A 193 17.79 3.48 1.28
C TYR A 193 18.65 4.68 1.70
N ASP A 194 19.68 4.48 2.54
CA ASP A 194 20.63 5.53 2.93
C ASP A 194 21.42 6.04 1.72
N GLU A 195 21.96 5.15 0.89
CA GLU A 195 22.66 5.51 -0.35
C GLU A 195 21.76 6.24 -1.35
N ALA A 196 20.50 5.84 -1.43
CA ALA A 196 19.51 6.50 -2.27
C ALA A 196 18.96 7.80 -1.65
N LEU A 197 19.29 8.12 -0.40
CA LEU A 197 18.74 9.23 0.38
C LEU A 197 17.21 9.23 0.41
N ILE A 198 16.61 8.05 0.63
CA ILE A 198 15.16 7.86 0.72
C ILE A 198 14.77 7.70 2.17
N TRP A 199 13.89 8.58 2.65
CA TRP A 199 13.28 8.46 3.96
C TRP A 199 12.11 7.47 3.93
N VAL A 200 12.16 6.38 4.72
CA VAL A 200 11.12 5.34 4.73
C VAL A 200 10.14 5.56 5.87
N PHE A 201 8.84 5.43 5.58
CA PHE A 201 7.74 5.45 6.53
C PHE A 201 7.01 4.10 6.50
N GLY A 202 6.62 3.59 7.68
CA GLY A 202 5.87 2.34 7.83
C GLY A 202 4.36 2.49 7.59
N ASP A 203 3.88 3.70 7.29
CA ASP A 203 2.47 4.01 7.03
C ASP A 203 2.31 5.04 5.89
N PHE A 204 1.07 5.42 5.60
CA PHE A 204 0.76 6.44 4.59
C PHE A 204 0.52 7.84 5.21
N SER A 205 0.50 7.95 6.53
CA SER A 205 0.30 9.24 7.22
C SER A 205 1.53 10.13 7.17
N MET A 206 2.72 9.55 7.10
CA MET A 206 4.02 10.24 7.15
C MET A 206 4.17 11.14 8.40
N ASN A 207 3.47 10.81 9.50
CA ASN A 207 3.48 11.64 10.72
C ASN A 207 4.71 11.38 11.58
N ALA A 208 5.17 10.12 11.61
CA ALA A 208 6.39 9.71 12.29
C ALA A 208 7.01 8.54 11.52
N PRO A 209 8.30 8.55 11.23
CA PRO A 209 8.97 7.39 10.68
C PRO A 209 9.06 6.32 11.76
N GLU A 210 8.60 5.11 11.47
CA GLU A 210 8.90 3.94 12.29
C GLU A 210 10.35 3.51 12.00
N ARG A 211 11.31 4.25 12.56
CA ARG A 211 12.72 4.03 12.32
C ARG A 211 13.42 3.49 13.56
N PRO A 212 14.46 2.68 13.39
CA PRO A 212 15.39 2.39 14.47
C PRO A 212 16.03 3.68 14.98
N ASP A 213 16.28 3.77 16.29
CA ASP A 213 16.94 4.91 16.93
C ASP A 213 18.33 5.23 16.32
N SER A 214 18.96 4.25 15.66
CA SER A 214 20.24 4.40 14.96
C SER A 214 20.15 5.05 13.58
N TRP A 215 18.95 5.31 13.07
CA TRP A 215 18.78 5.93 11.77
C TRP A 215 18.82 7.45 11.89
N PRO A 216 19.57 8.17 11.04
CA PRO A 216 19.68 9.63 11.14
C PRO A 216 18.34 10.33 10.95
N ASP A 217 18.14 11.44 11.64
CA ASP A 217 16.96 12.28 11.50
C ASP A 217 16.87 12.92 10.11
N LEU A 218 15.64 13.23 9.67
CA LEU A 218 15.38 13.87 8.36
C LEU A 218 16.15 15.18 8.20
N ASN A 219 16.37 15.90 9.29
CA ASN A 219 17.06 17.18 9.31
C ASN A 219 18.59 17.03 9.22
N ASP A 220 19.14 15.84 9.44
CA ASP A 220 20.57 15.58 9.39
C ASP A 220 21.04 15.21 7.96
N GLN A 221 20.10 15.10 7.00
CA GLN A 221 20.37 14.72 5.60
C GLN A 221 20.33 15.91 4.62
N VAL A 222 20.13 17.15 5.10
CA VAL A 222 20.08 18.38 4.28
C VAL A 222 21.43 19.11 4.29
#